data_ea5ba0e17b9108d734d1e58bb062bab5
#
_entry.id   ea5ba0e17b9108d734d1e58bb062bab5
#
_cell.length_a   1.000
_cell.length_b   1.000
_cell.length_c   1.000
_cell.angle_alpha   90.00
_cell.angle_beta   90.00
_cell.angle_gamma   90.00
#
_symmetry.space_group_name_H-M   'P 1'
#
loop_
_entity.id
_entity.type
_entity.pdbx_description
1 polymer ?
#
loop_
_entity_poly.entity_id
_entity_poly.type
_entity_poly.pdbx_seq_one_letter_code
_entity_poly.pdbx_strand_id
1 'polypeptide(L)'
;VALRNLKQGIYPPRSGYENNPMREWIGAQMRGAVCGIVAPGNPRMAAELAFRDAQISHSNSGILGEVFNAVMVSLGFVETDCKKIVRMAIDMMPKDSQYRSVVEYAWNACEKHGEWRKAWLDCDEQFKQYNWIAALPNAAAEVVALYFCENDYDKLCTLVAMCGLDVDCNAAQVACVLAVAQGSQAIDDRWIEPFGNMMITYVRG
;
A
#
# COMPACT_ATOMS: atom_id res chain seq x y z
N VAL A 1 -19.34 -3.98 7.08
CA VAL A 1 -19.39 -4.11 8.54
C VAL A 1 -19.44 -2.73 9.20
N ALA A 2 -18.48 -1.84 8.97
CA ALA A 2 -18.40 -0.53 9.63
C ALA A 2 -19.69 0.30 9.52
N LEU A 3 -20.27 0.44 8.32
CA LEU A 3 -21.54 1.16 8.14
C LEU A 3 -22.67 0.61 8.99
N ARG A 4 -22.76 -0.73 9.14
CA ARG A 4 -23.75 -1.39 10.01
C ARG A 4 -23.48 -1.03 11.47
N ASN A 5 -22.23 -1.09 11.89
CA ASN A 5 -21.82 -0.74 13.25
C ASN A 5 -22.16 0.73 13.58
N LEU A 6 -21.84 1.66 12.67
CA LEU A 6 -22.16 3.07 12.82
C LEU A 6 -23.67 3.33 12.97
N LYS A 7 -24.51 2.64 12.16
CA LYS A 7 -25.97 2.71 12.28
C LYS A 7 -26.50 2.19 13.63
N GLN A 8 -25.72 1.36 14.33
CA GLN A 8 -26.02 0.83 15.66
C GLN A 8 -25.40 1.66 16.79
N GLY A 9 -24.81 2.82 16.48
CA GLY A 9 -24.14 3.68 17.46
C GLY A 9 -22.76 3.18 17.90
N ILE A 10 -22.16 2.24 17.18
CA ILE A 10 -20.81 1.75 17.42
C ILE A 10 -19.85 2.59 16.57
N TYR A 11 -19.18 3.56 17.23
CA TYR A 11 -18.29 4.53 16.58
C TYR A 11 -16.83 4.06 16.54
N PRO A 12 -15.97 4.70 15.70
CA PRO A 12 -14.54 4.44 15.71
C PRO A 12 -13.89 4.61 17.10
N PRO A 13 -12.89 3.81 17.44
CA PRO A 13 -12.30 2.74 16.64
C PRO A 13 -13.09 1.42 16.67
N ARG A 14 -14.13 1.29 17.53
CA ARG A 14 -14.90 0.05 17.67
C ARG A 14 -15.59 -0.38 16.39
N SER A 15 -16.07 0.56 15.56
CA SER A 15 -16.67 0.26 14.26
C SER A 15 -15.76 -0.55 13.34
N GLY A 16 -14.45 -0.38 13.47
CA GLY A 16 -13.45 -1.06 12.66
C GLY A 16 -13.22 -2.53 13.03
N TYR A 17 -13.43 -2.90 14.30
CA TYR A 17 -13.14 -4.28 14.74
C TYR A 17 -14.35 -5.07 15.26
N GLU A 18 -15.39 -4.40 15.73
CA GLU A 18 -16.57 -5.06 16.30
C GLU A 18 -17.28 -5.89 15.23
N ASN A 19 -17.38 -7.22 15.47
CA ASN A 19 -17.97 -8.17 14.51
C ASN A 19 -17.41 -8.05 13.08
N ASN A 20 -16.13 -7.70 12.93
CA ASN A 20 -15.47 -7.50 11.64
C ASN A 20 -14.37 -8.53 11.40
N PRO A 21 -14.66 -9.66 10.76
CA PRO A 21 -13.63 -10.65 10.40
C PRO A 21 -12.65 -10.14 9.35
N MET A 22 -13.00 -9.08 8.60
CA MET A 22 -12.21 -8.49 7.51
C MET A 22 -11.36 -7.29 7.96
N ARG A 23 -11.24 -7.07 9.27
CA ARG A 23 -10.60 -5.87 9.84
C ARG A 23 -9.11 -5.68 9.51
N GLU A 24 -8.45 -6.73 9.05
CA GLU A 24 -7.03 -6.72 8.66
C GLU A 24 -6.81 -7.06 7.19
N TRP A 25 -7.86 -6.94 6.36
CA TRP A 25 -7.77 -7.06 4.92
C TRP A 25 -7.26 -5.76 4.29
N ILE A 26 -6.89 -5.83 3.01
CA ILE A 26 -6.26 -4.75 2.25
C ILE A 26 -7.14 -3.50 2.05
N GLY A 27 -8.43 -3.58 2.33
CA GLY A 27 -9.40 -2.53 2.00
C GLY A 27 -9.11 -1.12 2.54
N ALA A 28 -8.35 -0.98 3.62
CA ALA A 28 -7.83 0.32 4.06
C ALA A 28 -6.53 0.66 3.31
N GLN A 29 -5.59 -0.27 3.22
CA GLN A 29 -4.30 -0.08 2.56
C GLN A 29 -4.46 0.46 1.14
N MET A 30 -5.36 -0.12 0.33
CA MET A 30 -5.57 0.26 -1.06
C MET A 30 -6.02 1.72 -1.28
N ARG A 31 -6.57 2.40 -0.28
CA ARG A 31 -7.07 3.79 -0.41
C ARG A 31 -6.16 4.85 0.22
N GLY A 32 -5.06 4.44 0.87
CA GLY A 32 -4.15 5.33 1.61
C GLY A 32 -3.48 6.40 0.76
N ALA A 33 -3.38 6.21 -0.55
CA ALA A 33 -2.73 7.13 -1.47
C ALA A 33 -3.28 8.56 -1.36
N VAL A 34 -4.59 8.74 -1.18
CA VAL A 34 -5.22 10.06 -1.04
C VAL A 34 -4.64 10.82 0.15
N CYS A 35 -4.41 10.15 1.28
CA CYS A 35 -3.81 10.77 2.48
C CYS A 35 -2.37 11.24 2.22
N GLY A 36 -1.61 10.51 1.40
CA GLY A 36 -0.28 10.91 0.96
C GLY A 36 -0.30 12.11 0.02
N ILE A 37 -1.21 12.13 -0.95
CA ILE A 37 -1.35 13.21 -1.94
C ILE A 37 -1.71 14.55 -1.28
N VAL A 38 -2.59 14.55 -0.27
CA VAL A 38 -2.99 15.79 0.43
C VAL A 38 -1.98 16.25 1.48
N ALA A 39 -0.92 15.48 1.72
CA ALA A 39 0.16 15.80 2.66
C ALA A 39 1.54 15.65 1.97
N PRO A 40 1.82 16.39 0.87
CA PRO A 40 3.03 16.23 0.08
C PRO A 40 4.28 16.54 0.92
N GLY A 41 5.25 15.60 0.95
CA GLY A 41 6.50 15.75 1.71
C GLY A 41 6.32 15.83 3.23
N ASN A 42 5.13 15.53 3.74
CA ASN A 42 4.85 15.49 5.17
C ASN A 42 4.31 14.11 5.59
N PRO A 43 5.16 13.09 5.66
CA PRO A 43 4.75 11.72 5.91
C PRO A 43 4.12 11.51 7.30
N ARG A 44 4.41 12.37 8.28
CA ARG A 44 3.75 12.33 9.60
C ARG A 44 2.28 12.73 9.50
N MET A 45 1.98 13.80 8.77
CA MET A 45 0.61 14.22 8.53
C MET A 45 -0.16 13.19 7.70
N ALA A 46 0.46 12.63 6.65
CA ALA A 46 -0.11 11.56 5.86
C ALA A 46 -0.48 10.34 6.73
N ALA A 47 0.43 9.93 7.61
CA ALA A 47 0.22 8.83 8.56
C ALA A 47 -0.94 9.11 9.52
N GLU A 48 -1.06 10.33 10.04
CA GLU A 48 -2.15 10.71 10.94
C GLU A 48 -3.52 10.69 10.25
N LEU A 49 -3.59 11.21 9.03
CA LEU A 49 -4.83 11.20 8.22
C LEU A 49 -5.25 9.76 7.91
N ALA A 50 -4.32 8.93 7.42
CA ALA A 50 -4.57 7.53 7.11
C ALA A 50 -4.99 6.73 8.36
N PHE A 51 -4.34 6.95 9.49
CA PHE A 51 -4.71 6.29 10.74
C PHE A 51 -6.15 6.63 11.14
N ARG A 52 -6.56 7.90 11.04
CA ARG A 52 -7.92 8.34 11.37
C ARG A 52 -8.96 7.77 10.43
N ASP A 53 -8.67 7.69 9.13
CA ASP A 53 -9.57 7.10 8.15
C ASP A 53 -9.69 5.58 8.34
N ALA A 54 -8.56 4.89 8.44
CA ALA A 54 -8.51 3.42 8.52
C ALA A 54 -9.30 2.87 9.71
N GLN A 55 -9.21 3.49 10.90
CA GLN A 55 -9.86 3.00 12.11
C GLN A 55 -11.40 3.01 12.05
N ILE A 56 -12.00 3.67 11.06
CA ILE A 56 -13.46 3.63 10.83
C ILE A 56 -13.88 2.19 10.48
N SER A 57 -13.05 1.48 9.70
CA SER A 57 -13.41 0.20 9.07
C SER A 57 -12.43 -0.94 9.32
N HIS A 58 -11.22 -0.66 9.82
CA HIS A 58 -10.13 -1.62 10.01
C HIS A 58 -9.50 -1.51 11.41
N SER A 59 -8.63 -2.45 11.72
CA SER A 59 -7.80 -2.45 12.94
C SER A 59 -6.45 -3.10 12.69
N ASN A 60 -5.53 -3.00 13.65
CA ASN A 60 -4.20 -3.63 13.62
C ASN A 60 -3.47 -3.43 12.27
N SER A 61 -3.07 -4.53 11.64
CA SER A 61 -2.34 -4.53 10.35
C SER A 61 -3.13 -3.86 9.22
N GLY A 62 -4.47 -3.88 9.25
CA GLY A 62 -5.29 -3.17 8.27
C GLY A 62 -5.13 -1.66 8.34
N ILE A 63 -5.01 -1.08 9.56
CA ILE A 63 -4.71 0.35 9.74
C ILE A 63 -3.30 0.67 9.28
N LEU A 64 -2.31 -0.15 9.69
CA LEU A 64 -0.91 0.11 9.34
C LEU A 64 -0.65 0.01 7.83
N GLY A 65 -1.44 -0.79 7.12
CA GLY A 65 -1.38 -0.84 5.66
C GLY A 65 -1.74 0.50 5.02
N GLU A 66 -2.81 1.14 5.45
CA GLU A 66 -3.18 2.46 4.96
C GLU A 66 -2.12 3.51 5.29
N VAL A 67 -1.61 3.48 6.53
CA VAL A 67 -0.52 4.36 6.97
C VAL A 67 0.74 4.18 6.12
N PHE A 68 1.14 2.94 5.83
CA PHE A 68 2.32 2.64 5.05
C PHE A 68 2.22 3.18 3.62
N ASN A 69 1.08 2.95 2.95
CA ASN A 69 0.82 3.47 1.61
C ASN A 69 0.84 5.02 1.61
N ALA A 70 0.10 5.66 2.53
CA ALA A 70 0.05 7.11 2.65
C ALA A 70 1.44 7.73 2.86
N VAL A 71 2.25 7.11 3.70
CA VAL A 71 3.64 7.54 3.97
C VAL A 71 4.50 7.43 2.71
N MET A 72 4.44 6.30 1.99
CA MET A 72 5.19 6.13 0.74
C MET A 72 4.81 7.19 -0.31
N VAL A 73 3.52 7.42 -0.52
CA VAL A 73 3.04 8.44 -1.48
C VAL A 73 3.49 9.84 -1.07
N SER A 74 3.37 10.19 0.22
CA SER A 74 3.85 11.49 0.74
C SER A 74 5.36 11.70 0.52
N LEU A 75 6.16 10.65 0.75
CA LEU A 75 7.61 10.67 0.54
C LEU A 75 7.96 10.82 -0.94
N GLY A 76 7.17 10.28 -1.87
CA GLY A 76 7.37 10.44 -3.32
C GLY A 76 7.41 11.88 -3.81
N PHE A 77 6.87 12.85 -3.07
CA PHE A 77 7.01 14.28 -3.42
C PHE A 77 8.39 14.85 -3.14
N VAL A 78 9.25 14.17 -2.38
CA VAL A 78 10.57 14.67 -1.95
C VAL A 78 11.72 13.67 -2.20
N GLU A 79 11.41 12.44 -2.56
CA GLU A 79 12.37 11.41 -2.94
C GLU A 79 11.89 10.74 -4.23
N THR A 80 12.80 10.53 -5.17
CA THR A 80 12.48 9.96 -6.48
C THR A 80 12.81 8.47 -6.61
N ASP A 81 13.66 7.94 -5.74
CA ASP A 81 14.05 6.53 -5.74
C ASP A 81 13.04 5.70 -4.95
N CYS A 82 12.26 4.87 -5.65
CA CYS A 82 11.25 3.99 -5.04
C CYS A 82 11.82 3.09 -3.94
N LYS A 83 13.04 2.57 -4.12
CA LYS A 83 13.71 1.75 -3.12
C LYS A 83 13.98 2.52 -1.83
N LYS A 84 14.44 3.78 -1.94
CA LYS A 84 14.64 4.64 -0.76
C LYS A 84 13.31 5.00 -0.10
N ILE A 85 12.28 5.31 -0.89
CA ILE A 85 10.92 5.60 -0.37
C ILE A 85 10.44 4.43 0.50
N VAL A 86 10.54 3.20 0.01
CA VAL A 86 10.16 1.99 0.77
C VAL A 86 10.97 1.89 2.07
N ARG A 87 12.29 2.06 2.02
CA ARG A 87 13.13 1.97 3.23
C ARG A 87 12.72 3.01 4.27
N MET A 88 12.53 4.26 3.85
CA MET A 88 12.10 5.34 4.74
C MET A 88 10.72 5.06 5.34
N ALA A 89 9.79 4.54 4.55
CA ALA A 89 8.45 4.18 5.02
C ALA A 89 8.49 3.04 6.05
N ILE A 90 9.29 2.00 5.83
CA ILE A 90 9.50 0.90 6.79
C ILE A 90 10.03 1.46 8.13
N ASP A 91 10.97 2.39 8.09
CA ASP A 91 11.56 2.98 9.29
C ASP A 91 10.55 3.79 10.12
N MET A 92 9.50 4.29 9.49
CA MET A 92 8.41 5.01 10.16
C MET A 92 7.35 4.09 10.78
N MET A 93 7.31 2.81 10.45
CA MET A 93 6.34 1.88 11.04
C MET A 93 6.70 1.56 12.51
N PRO A 94 5.69 1.35 13.37
CA PRO A 94 5.92 1.02 14.77
C PRO A 94 6.79 -0.25 14.91
N LYS A 95 7.85 -0.16 15.71
CA LYS A 95 8.88 -1.22 15.81
C LYS A 95 8.34 -2.57 16.23
N ASP A 96 7.35 -2.59 17.10
CA ASP A 96 6.77 -3.81 17.65
C ASP A 96 5.54 -4.31 16.87
N SER A 97 5.25 -3.72 15.69
CA SER A 97 4.11 -4.13 14.88
C SER A 97 4.42 -5.34 14.01
N GLN A 98 3.44 -6.22 13.88
CA GLN A 98 3.50 -7.34 12.95
C GLN A 98 3.65 -6.83 11.50
N TYR A 99 3.02 -5.71 11.15
CA TYR A 99 3.14 -5.11 9.83
C TYR A 99 4.59 -4.76 9.50
N ARG A 100 5.31 -4.09 10.43
CA ARG A 100 6.72 -3.78 10.24
C ARG A 100 7.56 -5.04 10.08
N SER A 101 7.32 -6.07 10.88
CA SER A 101 8.09 -7.32 10.75
C SER A 101 7.94 -7.99 9.38
N VAL A 102 6.75 -7.87 8.77
CA VAL A 102 6.48 -8.38 7.41
C VAL A 102 7.22 -7.59 6.33
N VAL A 103 7.11 -6.25 6.36
CA VAL A 103 7.78 -5.40 5.34
C VAL A 103 9.30 -5.40 5.50
N GLU A 104 9.83 -5.55 6.73
CA GLU A 104 11.27 -5.79 6.98
C GLU A 104 11.71 -7.16 6.44
N TYR A 105 10.90 -8.19 6.64
CA TYR A 105 11.21 -9.51 6.07
C TYR A 105 11.31 -9.45 4.56
N ALA A 106 10.33 -8.81 3.90
CA ALA A 106 10.34 -8.66 2.44
C ALA A 106 11.56 -7.86 1.95
N TRP A 107 11.91 -6.78 2.64
CA TRP A 107 13.13 -6.03 2.36
C TRP A 107 14.38 -6.90 2.46
N ASN A 108 14.54 -7.63 3.56
CA ASN A 108 15.69 -8.51 3.79
C ASN A 108 15.75 -9.66 2.76
N ALA A 109 14.58 -10.18 2.35
CA ALA A 109 14.52 -11.18 1.27
C ALA A 109 15.03 -10.61 -0.07
N CYS A 110 14.69 -9.35 -0.38
CA CYS A 110 15.21 -8.66 -1.56
C CYS A 110 16.73 -8.52 -1.52
N GLU A 111 17.29 -8.09 -0.38
CA GLU A 111 18.75 -7.98 -0.21
C GLU A 111 19.46 -9.34 -0.29
N LYS A 112 18.90 -10.35 0.36
CA LYS A 112 19.44 -11.72 0.40
C LYS A 112 19.52 -12.36 -0.98
N HIS A 113 18.48 -12.23 -1.77
CA HIS A 113 18.37 -12.94 -3.04
C HIS A 113 18.87 -12.14 -4.24
N GLY A 114 18.81 -10.81 -4.22
CA GLY A 114 19.23 -9.96 -5.34
C GLY A 114 18.42 -10.15 -6.64
N GLU A 115 17.32 -10.93 -6.58
CA GLU A 115 16.48 -11.29 -7.72
C GLU A 115 15.03 -11.38 -7.24
N TRP A 116 14.12 -10.66 -7.94
CA TRP A 116 12.76 -10.42 -7.50
C TRP A 116 11.94 -11.71 -7.29
N ARG A 117 12.05 -12.68 -8.22
CA ARG A 117 11.26 -13.91 -8.16
C ARG A 117 11.64 -14.77 -6.95
N LYS A 118 12.92 -14.86 -6.64
CA LYS A 118 13.39 -15.59 -5.46
C LYS A 118 13.00 -14.90 -4.17
N ALA A 119 13.11 -13.58 -4.16
CA ALA A 119 12.67 -12.77 -3.02
C ALA A 119 11.15 -12.93 -2.78
N TRP A 120 10.36 -12.88 -3.86
CA TRP A 120 8.93 -13.08 -3.77
C TRP A 120 8.54 -14.48 -3.30
N LEU A 121 9.14 -15.53 -3.87
CA LEU A 121 8.85 -16.92 -3.46
C LEU A 121 9.23 -17.19 -1.99
N ASP A 122 10.28 -16.55 -1.48
CA ASP A 122 10.64 -16.60 -0.06
C ASP A 122 9.55 -15.95 0.81
N CYS A 123 9.04 -14.79 0.39
CA CYS A 123 7.93 -14.10 1.07
C CYS A 123 6.62 -14.90 1.00
N ASP A 124 6.27 -15.42 -0.18
CA ASP A 124 5.04 -16.18 -0.41
C ASP A 124 4.99 -17.44 0.47
N GLU A 125 6.09 -18.19 0.54
CA GLU A 125 6.21 -19.34 1.44
C GLU A 125 6.13 -18.94 2.92
N GLN A 126 6.78 -17.83 3.30
CA GLN A 126 6.77 -17.33 4.67
C GLN A 126 5.38 -16.90 5.14
N PHE A 127 4.58 -16.33 4.25
CA PHE A 127 3.27 -15.75 4.56
C PHE A 127 2.08 -16.55 4.02
N LYS A 128 2.27 -17.77 3.52
CA LYS A 128 1.25 -18.64 2.93
C LYS A 128 0.05 -18.95 3.82
N GLN A 129 0.18 -18.76 5.13
CA GLN A 129 -0.91 -18.95 6.09
C GLN A 129 -1.97 -17.85 6.04
N TYR A 130 -1.66 -16.70 5.43
CA TYR A 130 -2.61 -15.60 5.30
C TYR A 130 -3.50 -15.77 4.07
N ASN A 131 -4.70 -15.22 4.16
CA ASN A 131 -5.59 -15.14 3.00
C ASN A 131 -4.99 -14.16 1.98
N TRP A 132 -5.18 -14.43 0.68
CA TRP A 132 -4.68 -13.61 -0.43
C TRP A 132 -5.08 -12.12 -0.35
N ILE A 133 -6.16 -11.80 0.33
CA ILE A 133 -6.69 -10.43 0.50
C ILE A 133 -6.21 -9.77 1.81
N ALA A 134 -5.43 -10.45 2.64
CA ALA A 134 -4.92 -9.87 3.88
C ALA A 134 -3.88 -8.78 3.60
N ALA A 135 -3.84 -7.73 4.44
CA ALA A 135 -2.91 -6.60 4.26
C ALA A 135 -1.43 -7.03 4.29
N LEU A 136 -1.08 -7.99 5.14
CA LEU A 136 0.32 -8.39 5.37
C LEU A 136 1.01 -9.00 4.14
N PRO A 137 0.51 -10.07 3.47
CA PRO A 137 1.19 -10.63 2.31
C PRO A 137 1.19 -9.66 1.13
N ASN A 138 0.15 -8.83 0.98
CA ASN A 138 0.09 -7.80 -0.05
C ASN A 138 1.15 -6.71 0.16
N ALA A 139 1.40 -6.28 1.40
CA ALA A 139 2.48 -5.36 1.72
C ALA A 139 3.86 -5.95 1.35
N ALA A 140 4.07 -7.25 1.54
CA ALA A 140 5.32 -7.89 1.12
C ALA A 140 5.48 -7.87 -0.41
N ALA A 141 4.41 -8.12 -1.18
CA ALA A 141 4.41 -8.03 -2.64
C ALA A 141 4.76 -6.60 -3.13
N GLU A 142 4.18 -5.59 -2.50
CA GLU A 142 4.46 -4.18 -2.81
C GLU A 142 5.93 -3.81 -2.55
N VAL A 143 6.49 -4.24 -1.41
CA VAL A 143 7.91 -4.02 -1.08
C VAL A 143 8.82 -4.66 -2.13
N VAL A 144 8.57 -5.92 -2.50
CA VAL A 144 9.37 -6.62 -3.52
C VAL A 144 9.28 -5.90 -4.87
N ALA A 145 8.08 -5.51 -5.32
CA ALA A 145 7.89 -4.84 -6.59
C ALA A 145 8.60 -3.48 -6.62
N LEU A 146 8.43 -2.64 -5.59
CA LEU A 146 9.09 -1.32 -5.50
C LEU A 146 10.61 -1.43 -5.35
N TYR A 147 11.12 -2.48 -4.71
CA TYR A 147 12.55 -2.71 -4.55
C TYR A 147 13.26 -2.98 -5.88
N PHE A 148 12.61 -3.74 -6.79
CA PHE A 148 13.20 -4.19 -8.05
C PHE A 148 12.72 -3.44 -9.30
N CYS A 149 11.83 -2.45 -9.16
CA CYS A 149 11.26 -1.75 -10.33
C CYS A 149 12.24 -0.83 -11.07
N GLU A 150 13.37 -0.44 -10.45
CA GLU A 150 14.36 0.47 -11.06
C GLU A 150 13.75 1.83 -11.49
N ASN A 151 12.68 2.26 -10.80
CA ASN A 151 11.90 3.45 -11.11
C ASN A 151 11.23 3.42 -12.51
N ASP A 152 11.04 2.23 -13.06
CA ASP A 152 10.36 1.99 -14.33
C ASP A 152 8.90 1.58 -14.08
N TYR A 153 7.94 2.33 -14.68
CA TYR A 153 6.52 2.12 -14.45
C TYR A 153 6.03 0.78 -14.98
N ASP A 154 6.44 0.39 -16.18
CA ASP A 154 6.04 -0.86 -16.82
C ASP A 154 6.59 -2.07 -16.07
N LYS A 155 7.86 -1.96 -15.66
CA LYS A 155 8.51 -2.98 -14.85
C LYS A 155 7.80 -3.14 -13.51
N LEU A 156 7.47 -2.04 -12.84
CA LEU A 156 6.73 -2.06 -11.58
C LEU A 156 5.39 -2.77 -11.69
N CYS A 157 4.57 -2.37 -12.68
CA CYS A 157 3.27 -2.98 -12.93
C CYS A 157 3.39 -4.48 -13.25
N THR A 158 4.40 -4.86 -14.02
CA THR A 158 4.68 -6.27 -14.34
C THR A 158 5.07 -7.06 -13.09
N LEU A 159 5.99 -6.55 -12.28
CA LEU A 159 6.48 -7.23 -11.09
C LEU A 159 5.35 -7.46 -10.08
N VAL A 160 4.56 -6.41 -9.77
CA VAL A 160 3.48 -6.53 -8.80
C VAL A 160 2.37 -7.46 -9.30
N ALA A 161 2.06 -7.44 -10.60
CA ALA A 161 1.09 -8.35 -11.20
C ALA A 161 1.56 -9.82 -11.11
N MET A 162 2.85 -10.08 -11.30
CA MET A 162 3.42 -11.43 -11.22
C MET A 162 3.55 -11.94 -9.77
N CYS A 163 3.50 -11.09 -8.77
CA CYS A 163 3.40 -11.52 -7.37
C CYS A 163 2.03 -12.13 -7.05
N GLY A 164 0.97 -11.80 -7.80
CA GLY A 164 -0.37 -12.32 -7.53
C GLY A 164 -1.03 -11.63 -6.34
N LEU A 165 -1.83 -12.39 -5.58
CA LEU A 165 -2.64 -11.89 -4.45
C LEU A 165 -3.71 -10.88 -4.93
N ASP A 166 -3.88 -9.75 -4.25
CA ASP A 166 -4.83 -8.68 -4.62
C ASP A 166 -4.16 -7.70 -5.61
N VAL A 167 -4.00 -8.16 -6.84
CA VAL A 167 -3.15 -7.52 -7.87
C VAL A 167 -3.58 -6.11 -8.21
N ASP A 168 -4.87 -5.86 -8.37
CA ASP A 168 -5.40 -4.54 -8.77
C ASP A 168 -5.19 -3.51 -7.64
N CYS A 169 -5.44 -3.90 -6.40
CA CYS A 169 -5.16 -3.06 -5.26
C CYS A 169 -3.66 -2.77 -5.11
N ASN A 170 -2.81 -3.79 -5.20
CA ASN A 170 -1.36 -3.64 -5.10
C ASN A 170 -0.82 -2.76 -6.24
N ALA A 171 -1.25 -3.03 -7.49
CA ALA A 171 -0.80 -2.26 -8.64
C ALA A 171 -1.17 -0.77 -8.52
N ALA A 172 -2.41 -0.46 -8.10
CA ALA A 172 -2.85 0.91 -7.91
C ALA A 172 -1.99 1.66 -6.87
N GLN A 173 -1.64 0.99 -5.77
CA GLN A 173 -0.83 1.57 -4.69
C GLN A 173 0.59 1.87 -5.14
N VAL A 174 1.31 0.85 -5.66
CA VAL A 174 2.72 1.02 -6.05
C VAL A 174 2.87 1.94 -7.26
N ALA A 175 1.92 1.90 -8.21
CA ALA A 175 1.88 2.81 -9.34
C ALA A 175 1.69 4.27 -8.91
N CYS A 176 0.85 4.52 -7.91
CA CYS A 176 0.69 5.86 -7.34
C CYS A 176 1.98 6.37 -6.71
N VAL A 177 2.70 5.54 -5.95
CA VAL A 177 4.00 5.90 -5.35
C VAL A 177 5.00 6.31 -6.43
N LEU A 178 5.16 5.48 -7.47
CA LEU A 178 6.11 5.76 -8.56
C LEU A 178 5.68 6.97 -9.38
N ALA A 179 4.38 7.10 -9.72
CA ALA A 179 3.87 8.23 -10.49
C ALA A 179 4.09 9.58 -9.77
N VAL A 180 3.93 9.60 -8.44
CA VAL A 180 4.24 10.80 -7.64
C VAL A 180 5.74 11.08 -7.63
N ALA A 181 6.57 10.05 -7.49
CA ALA A 181 8.02 10.18 -7.40
C ALA A 181 8.67 10.59 -8.73
N GLN A 182 8.16 10.12 -9.87
CA GLN A 182 8.74 10.32 -11.19
C GLN A 182 8.00 11.38 -12.04
N GLY A 183 6.77 11.71 -11.67
CA GLY A 183 5.90 12.58 -12.47
C GLY A 183 5.21 11.85 -13.62
N SER A 184 4.23 12.54 -14.23
CA SER A 184 3.39 11.96 -15.29
C SER A 184 4.16 11.57 -16.56
N GLN A 185 5.28 12.21 -16.83
CA GLN A 185 6.13 11.89 -17.98
C GLN A 185 6.82 10.51 -17.88
N ALA A 186 6.83 9.89 -16.73
CA ALA A 186 7.33 8.53 -16.56
C ALA A 186 6.30 7.44 -16.91
N ILE A 187 5.06 7.84 -17.20
CA ILE A 187 3.96 6.92 -17.53
C ILE A 187 3.78 6.94 -19.05
N ASP A 188 4.00 5.81 -19.70
CA ASP A 188 3.81 5.65 -21.14
C ASP A 188 2.35 5.94 -21.53
N ASP A 189 2.16 6.62 -22.68
CA ASP A 189 0.84 7.02 -23.18
C ASP A 189 -0.14 5.83 -23.32
N ARG A 190 0.36 4.63 -23.59
CA ARG A 190 -0.47 3.41 -23.65
C ARG A 190 -1.28 3.12 -22.38
N TRP A 191 -0.81 3.63 -21.23
CA TRP A 191 -1.51 3.52 -19.93
C TRP A 191 -2.56 4.61 -19.76
N ILE A 192 -2.40 5.75 -20.43
CA ILE A 192 -3.24 6.95 -20.28
C ILE A 192 -4.30 7.03 -21.38
N GLU A 193 -3.93 6.77 -22.64
CA GLU A 193 -4.81 6.88 -23.80
C GLU A 193 -6.15 6.14 -23.68
N PRO A 194 -6.23 4.89 -23.14
CA PRO A 194 -7.48 4.18 -23.02
C PRO A 194 -8.53 4.87 -22.12
N PHE A 195 -8.10 5.73 -21.20
CA PHE A 195 -9.00 6.46 -20.30
C PHE A 195 -9.52 7.74 -20.93
N GLY A 196 -8.85 8.29 -21.97
CA GLY A 196 -9.13 9.62 -22.50
C GLY A 196 -9.04 10.67 -21.41
N ASN A 197 -9.79 11.76 -21.56
CA ASN A 197 -9.84 12.84 -20.57
C ASN A 197 -11.10 12.78 -19.67
N MET A 198 -11.70 11.60 -19.53
CA MET A 198 -12.96 11.43 -18.77
C MET A 198 -12.76 10.45 -17.62
N MET A 199 -13.22 10.87 -16.43
CA MET A 199 -13.35 9.99 -15.26
C MET A 199 -14.83 9.94 -14.84
N ILE A 200 -15.40 8.75 -14.83
CA ILE A 200 -16.75 8.53 -14.27
C ILE A 200 -16.58 8.14 -12.81
N THR A 201 -17.18 8.91 -11.92
CA THR A 201 -17.10 8.67 -10.48
C THR A 201 -18.49 8.61 -9.85
N TYR A 202 -18.61 7.81 -8.78
CA TYR A 202 -19.79 7.79 -7.90
C TYR A 202 -19.75 8.89 -6.84
N VAL A 203 -18.65 9.61 -6.71
CA VAL A 203 -18.54 10.75 -5.79
C VAL A 203 -19.36 11.89 -6.38
N ARG A 204 -20.43 12.24 -5.69
CA ARG A 204 -21.27 13.38 -6.06
C ARG A 204 -20.59 14.65 -5.57
N GLY A 205 -20.30 15.55 -6.50
CA GLY A 205 -19.81 16.90 -6.20
C GLY A 205 -20.92 17.80 -5.65
#